data_5f73250c827161f938a368a770113eb9
#
_entry.id   5f73250c827161f938a368a770113eb9
#
_cell.length_a   1.000
_cell.length_b   1.000
_cell.length_c   1.000
_cell.angle_alpha   90.00
_cell.angle_beta   90.00
_cell.angle_gamma   90.00
#
_symmetry.space_group_name_H-M   'P 1'
#
loop_
_entity.id
_entity.type
_entity.pdbx_description
1 polymer ?
#
loop_
_entity_poly.entity_id
_entity_poly.type
_entity_poly.pdbx_seq_one_letter_code
_entity_poly.pdbx_strand_id
1 'polypeptide(L)'
;MSVKTALVTGAAAGIGAACAKRLAKDGMAVGVLDLDAERCADTVAAIKAAGGMAMALGADVSNREQTFAAVAQLRAEFGPVTVVVNNAGVTDFTPFEDITDERWDLVYAINVRGPMICTQAVIGDMKAAHWGRVINISSSSAQTGAIGMVTYSSSKGAVVTMTRSMAQEFGPFGITANNIPPGSVMGTIMSEANRDRFQIPTEVLLSTIPVRRLGEPDDIANACSWLASEASSYVTGQTIGVNGGRVVT
;
A
#
# COMPACT_ATOMS: atom_id res chain seq x y z
N MET A 1 -14.65 -20.28 10.78
CA MET A 1 -14.18 -19.65 9.53
C MET A 1 -12.69 -19.86 9.43
N SER A 2 -12.16 -20.17 8.26
CA SER A 2 -10.70 -20.26 8.06
C SER A 2 -10.07 -18.87 8.21
N VAL A 3 -8.86 -18.84 8.78
CA VAL A 3 -8.07 -17.60 8.89
C VAL A 3 -7.77 -17.08 7.47
N LYS A 4 -8.01 -15.80 7.24
CA LYS A 4 -7.68 -15.16 5.96
C LYS A 4 -6.19 -14.80 5.95
N THR A 5 -5.54 -14.93 4.79
CA THR A 5 -4.13 -14.57 4.61
C THR A 5 -4.01 -13.26 3.83
N ALA A 6 -3.21 -12.34 4.35
CA ALA A 6 -2.93 -11.05 3.74
C ALA A 6 -1.44 -10.92 3.36
N LEU A 7 -1.16 -10.34 2.19
CA LEU A 7 0.16 -9.88 1.79
C LEU A 7 0.21 -8.36 1.93
N VAL A 8 1.20 -7.82 2.64
CA VAL A 8 1.45 -6.38 2.74
C VAL A 8 2.85 -6.08 2.23
N THR A 9 2.98 -5.23 1.20
CA THR A 9 4.26 -4.88 0.59
C THR A 9 4.81 -3.56 1.12
N GLY A 10 6.16 -3.42 1.19
CA GLY A 10 6.81 -2.27 1.83
C GLY A 10 6.48 -2.22 3.33
N ALA A 11 6.44 -3.39 3.99
CA ALA A 11 5.87 -3.55 5.31
C ALA A 11 6.91 -3.61 6.44
N ALA A 12 8.17 -3.31 6.15
CA ALA A 12 9.21 -3.19 7.16
C ALA A 12 8.99 -2.02 8.12
N ALA A 13 8.39 -0.90 7.63
CA ALA A 13 8.21 0.32 8.42
C ALA A 13 6.97 1.12 7.98
N GLY A 14 6.70 2.22 8.67
CA GLY A 14 5.71 3.23 8.29
C GLY A 14 4.30 2.68 8.07
N ILE A 15 3.65 3.11 6.99
CA ILE A 15 2.26 2.75 6.65
C ILE A 15 2.12 1.23 6.46
N GLY A 16 3.06 0.60 5.75
CA GLY A 16 3.01 -0.84 5.51
C GLY A 16 3.07 -1.65 6.79
N ALA A 17 3.99 -1.31 7.70
CA ALA A 17 4.09 -1.96 9.01
C ALA A 17 2.81 -1.77 9.85
N ALA A 18 2.22 -0.57 9.85
CA ALA A 18 0.96 -0.30 10.54
C ALA A 18 -0.20 -1.13 9.95
N CYS A 19 -0.31 -1.19 8.61
CA CYS A 19 -1.29 -2.04 7.94
C CYS A 19 -1.12 -3.52 8.31
N ALA A 20 0.12 -4.03 8.27
CA ALA A 20 0.42 -5.42 8.62
C ALA A 20 0.01 -5.75 10.08
N LYS A 21 0.41 -4.90 11.03
CA LYS A 21 0.03 -5.04 12.45
C LYS A 21 -1.48 -4.98 12.64
N ARG A 22 -2.15 -4.07 11.95
CA ARG A 22 -3.60 -3.92 12.06
C ARG A 22 -4.36 -5.13 11.51
N LEU A 23 -4.00 -5.62 10.31
CA LEU A 23 -4.63 -6.81 9.73
C LEU A 23 -4.40 -8.07 10.58
N ALA A 24 -3.21 -8.21 11.18
CA ALA A 24 -2.94 -9.29 12.13
C ALA A 24 -3.80 -9.18 13.39
N LYS A 25 -4.00 -7.97 13.94
CA LYS A 25 -4.91 -7.69 15.06
C LYS A 25 -6.36 -8.02 14.70
N ASP A 26 -6.75 -7.87 13.45
CA ASP A 26 -8.07 -8.25 12.93
C ASP A 26 -8.21 -9.77 12.69
N GLY A 27 -7.18 -10.57 13.05
CA GLY A 27 -7.19 -12.03 12.99
C GLY A 27 -6.69 -12.65 11.69
N MET A 28 -6.06 -11.88 10.82
CA MET A 28 -5.47 -12.39 9.57
C MET A 28 -4.05 -12.92 9.82
N ALA A 29 -3.62 -13.92 9.05
CA ALA A 29 -2.22 -14.27 8.90
C ALA A 29 -1.56 -13.33 7.88
N VAL A 30 -0.39 -12.76 8.19
CA VAL A 30 0.19 -11.67 7.40
C VAL A 30 1.57 -12.00 6.87
N GLY A 31 1.73 -11.95 5.55
CA GLY A 31 3.03 -11.86 4.88
C GLY A 31 3.52 -10.41 4.92
N VAL A 32 4.56 -10.15 5.69
CA VAL A 32 5.25 -8.86 5.80
C VAL A 32 6.37 -8.85 4.77
N LEU A 33 6.18 -8.16 3.64
CA LEU A 33 7.11 -8.18 2.51
C LEU A 33 7.82 -6.84 2.37
N ASP A 34 9.15 -6.90 2.26
CA ASP A 34 10.02 -5.77 1.87
C ASP A 34 11.15 -6.31 0.97
N LEU A 35 12.10 -5.45 0.55
CA LEU A 35 13.23 -5.85 -0.30
C LEU A 35 14.01 -7.03 0.29
N ASP A 36 14.22 -7.04 1.62
CA ASP A 36 14.87 -8.10 2.36
C ASP A 36 13.98 -8.56 3.52
N ALA A 37 13.93 -9.87 3.77
CA ALA A 37 13.15 -10.43 4.87
C ALA A 37 13.66 -9.95 6.25
N GLU A 38 14.96 -9.70 6.41
CA GLU A 38 15.56 -9.19 7.64
C GLU A 38 15.00 -7.82 8.04
N ARG A 39 14.69 -6.95 7.07
CA ARG A 39 14.06 -5.65 7.31
C ARG A 39 12.67 -5.76 7.94
N CYS A 40 12.00 -6.88 7.75
CA CYS A 40 10.67 -7.15 8.28
C CYS A 40 10.68 -7.65 9.73
N ALA A 41 11.83 -7.93 10.32
CA ALA A 41 11.98 -8.59 11.61
C ALA A 41 11.21 -7.90 12.74
N ASP A 42 11.33 -6.58 12.87
CA ASP A 42 10.67 -5.81 13.93
C ASP A 42 9.13 -5.83 13.78
N THR A 43 8.64 -5.71 12.54
CA THR A 43 7.20 -5.77 12.29
C THR A 43 6.64 -7.16 12.60
N VAL A 44 7.32 -8.22 12.18
CA VAL A 44 6.93 -9.61 12.46
C VAL A 44 6.99 -9.91 13.96
N ALA A 45 8.07 -9.49 14.64
CA ALA A 45 8.21 -9.67 16.09
C ALA A 45 7.07 -8.97 16.85
N ALA A 46 6.74 -7.73 16.49
CA ALA A 46 5.64 -6.99 17.10
C ALA A 46 4.28 -7.69 16.90
N ILE A 47 4.01 -8.22 15.71
CA ILE A 47 2.78 -8.98 15.43
C ILE A 47 2.72 -10.25 16.28
N LYS A 48 3.79 -11.02 16.33
CA LYS A 48 3.87 -12.27 17.11
C LYS A 48 3.75 -12.00 18.62
N ALA A 49 4.40 -10.95 19.12
CA ALA A 49 4.29 -10.55 20.52
C ALA A 49 2.85 -10.16 20.92
N ALA A 50 2.06 -9.64 19.96
CA ALA A 50 0.64 -9.36 20.15
C ALA A 50 -0.28 -10.60 19.96
N GLY A 51 0.29 -11.79 19.75
CA GLY A 51 -0.45 -13.04 19.55
C GLY A 51 -0.94 -13.24 18.10
N GLY A 52 -0.53 -12.41 17.15
CA GLY A 52 -0.87 -12.53 15.74
C GLY A 52 0.04 -13.50 14.97
N MET A 53 -0.36 -13.81 13.75
CA MET A 53 0.37 -14.68 12.82
C MET A 53 1.04 -13.82 11.73
N ALA A 54 2.37 -13.94 11.60
CA ALA A 54 3.10 -13.25 10.55
C ALA A 54 4.37 -13.98 10.15
N MET A 55 4.77 -13.81 8.89
CA MET A 55 6.09 -14.21 8.39
C MET A 55 6.76 -13.08 7.60
N ALA A 56 8.08 -13.02 7.67
CA ALA A 56 8.90 -12.11 6.89
C ALA A 56 9.12 -12.67 5.48
N LEU A 57 9.04 -11.80 4.48
CA LEU A 57 9.25 -12.13 3.07
C LEU A 57 10.19 -11.10 2.44
N GLY A 58 11.16 -11.57 1.66
CA GLY A 58 12.09 -10.72 0.89
C GLY A 58 11.76 -10.80 -0.60
N ALA A 59 11.45 -9.66 -1.23
CA ALA A 59 11.31 -9.56 -2.67
C ALA A 59 11.31 -8.09 -3.13
N ASP A 60 11.94 -7.83 -4.27
CA ASP A 60 11.65 -6.63 -5.06
C ASP A 60 10.31 -6.82 -5.77
N VAL A 61 9.32 -5.98 -5.45
CA VAL A 61 7.97 -6.05 -6.04
C VAL A 61 7.98 -5.85 -7.56
N SER A 62 9.00 -5.19 -8.12
CA SER A 62 9.18 -5.02 -9.56
C SER A 62 9.72 -6.28 -10.25
N ASN A 63 10.25 -7.23 -9.48
CA ASN A 63 10.74 -8.52 -9.97
C ASN A 63 9.65 -9.59 -9.81
N ARG A 64 9.13 -10.06 -10.94
CA ARG A 64 8.05 -11.05 -10.98
C ARG A 64 8.41 -12.36 -10.29
N GLU A 65 9.60 -12.90 -10.57
CA GLU A 65 10.03 -14.19 -10.05
C GLU A 65 10.14 -14.17 -8.52
N GLN A 66 10.81 -13.14 -7.97
CA GLN A 66 10.92 -12.97 -6.52
C GLN A 66 9.56 -12.81 -5.85
N THR A 67 8.67 -11.98 -6.42
CA THR A 67 7.32 -11.75 -5.87
C THR A 67 6.49 -13.02 -5.87
N PHE A 68 6.49 -13.79 -6.95
CA PHE A 68 5.75 -15.06 -7.03
C PHE A 68 6.32 -16.10 -6.07
N ALA A 69 7.65 -16.17 -5.91
CA ALA A 69 8.30 -17.06 -4.94
C ALA A 69 7.94 -16.68 -3.50
N ALA A 70 7.96 -15.40 -3.15
CA ALA A 70 7.54 -14.92 -1.83
C ALA A 70 6.07 -15.24 -1.53
N VAL A 71 5.17 -15.04 -2.50
CA VAL A 71 3.74 -15.40 -2.35
C VAL A 71 3.56 -16.92 -2.22
N ALA A 72 4.36 -17.73 -2.94
CA ALA A 72 4.31 -19.18 -2.81
C ALA A 72 4.71 -19.64 -1.39
N GLN A 73 5.73 -19.01 -0.77
CA GLN A 73 6.10 -19.26 0.61
C GLN A 73 4.96 -18.90 1.58
N LEU A 74 4.35 -17.72 1.40
CA LEU A 74 3.22 -17.27 2.21
C LEU A 74 2.04 -18.25 2.12
N ARG A 75 1.73 -18.69 0.90
CA ARG A 75 0.65 -19.65 0.63
C ARG A 75 0.92 -21.02 1.26
N ALA A 76 2.15 -21.48 1.24
CA ALA A 76 2.55 -22.75 1.86
C ALA A 76 2.41 -22.72 3.38
N GLU A 77 2.70 -21.58 4.01
CA GLU A 77 2.64 -21.42 5.47
C GLU A 77 1.22 -21.19 5.98
N PHE A 78 0.44 -20.30 5.36
CA PHE A 78 -0.84 -19.84 5.90
C PHE A 78 -2.05 -20.11 4.98
N GLY A 79 -1.85 -20.76 3.85
CA GLY A 79 -2.91 -21.04 2.88
C GLY A 79 -3.17 -19.89 1.89
N PRO A 80 -4.29 -19.95 1.14
CA PRO A 80 -4.61 -19.04 0.06
C PRO A 80 -4.55 -17.55 0.47
N VAL A 81 -3.88 -16.73 -0.34
CA VAL A 81 -3.72 -15.29 -0.09
C VAL A 81 -4.90 -14.53 -0.69
N THR A 82 -5.78 -14.03 0.15
CA THR A 82 -7.04 -13.40 -0.27
C THR A 82 -7.12 -11.90 -0.02
N VAL A 83 -6.10 -11.31 0.61
CA VAL A 83 -5.95 -9.86 0.78
C VAL A 83 -4.56 -9.45 0.28
N VAL A 84 -4.48 -8.38 -0.52
CA VAL A 84 -3.21 -7.75 -0.87
C VAL A 84 -3.27 -6.25 -0.62
N VAL A 85 -2.27 -5.75 0.10
CA VAL A 85 -2.03 -4.32 0.32
C VAL A 85 -0.77 -3.92 -0.44
N ASN A 86 -0.95 -3.27 -1.57
CA ASN A 86 0.12 -2.75 -2.40
C ASN A 86 0.56 -1.38 -1.85
N ASN A 87 1.49 -1.41 -0.90
CA ASN A 87 2.01 -0.22 -0.24
C ASN A 87 3.45 0.11 -0.67
N ALA A 88 4.25 -0.88 -1.07
CA ALA A 88 5.61 -0.63 -1.56
C ALA A 88 5.63 0.45 -2.63
N GLY A 89 6.56 1.38 -2.51
CA GLY A 89 6.70 2.47 -3.44
C GLY A 89 7.89 3.37 -3.13
N VAL A 90 8.37 4.06 -4.14
CA VAL A 90 9.44 5.05 -4.05
C VAL A 90 8.91 6.40 -4.48
N THR A 91 9.47 7.46 -3.88
CA THR A 91 9.19 8.84 -4.29
C THR A 91 10.32 9.36 -5.18
N ASP A 92 9.98 10.35 -5.97
CA ASP A 92 10.93 11.08 -6.78
C ASP A 92 10.66 12.58 -6.69
N PHE A 93 11.73 13.35 -6.51
CA PHE A 93 11.71 14.80 -6.44
C PHE A 93 12.73 15.34 -7.45
N THR A 94 12.36 15.35 -8.70
CA THR A 94 13.22 15.81 -9.80
C THR A 94 12.50 16.91 -10.57
N PRO A 95 13.12 18.07 -10.84
CA PRO A 95 12.58 19.06 -11.79
C PRO A 95 12.24 18.39 -13.11
N PHE A 96 11.20 18.87 -13.78
CA PHE A 96 10.67 18.19 -14.97
C PHE A 96 11.74 18.02 -16.07
N GLU A 97 12.53 19.06 -16.29
CA GLU A 97 13.60 19.08 -17.28
C GLU A 97 14.79 18.14 -16.98
N ASP A 98 14.93 17.72 -15.71
CA ASP A 98 16.03 16.87 -15.24
C ASP A 98 15.60 15.39 -15.08
N ILE A 99 14.34 15.05 -15.41
CA ILE A 99 13.86 13.67 -15.32
C ILE A 99 14.56 12.83 -16.40
N THR A 100 15.29 11.79 -15.96
CA THR A 100 15.90 10.82 -16.88
C THR A 100 14.99 9.61 -17.11
N ASP A 101 15.19 8.90 -18.22
CA ASP A 101 14.44 7.68 -18.53
C ASP A 101 14.64 6.60 -17.46
N GLU A 102 15.86 6.45 -16.94
CA GLU A 102 16.16 5.47 -15.91
C GLU A 102 15.40 5.77 -14.61
N ARG A 103 15.27 7.05 -14.25
CA ARG A 103 14.55 7.48 -13.06
C ARG A 103 13.05 7.26 -13.22
N TRP A 104 12.53 7.62 -14.39
CA TRP A 104 11.15 7.34 -14.76
C TRP A 104 10.83 5.85 -14.70
N ASP A 105 11.65 5.02 -15.35
CA ASP A 105 11.46 3.57 -15.42
C ASP A 105 11.52 2.93 -14.05
N LEU A 106 12.45 3.34 -13.18
CA LEU A 106 12.55 2.83 -11.79
C LEU A 106 11.27 3.10 -11.00
N VAL A 107 10.77 4.34 -11.03
CA VAL A 107 9.56 4.72 -10.29
C VAL A 107 8.34 3.95 -10.81
N TYR A 108 8.18 3.83 -12.13
CA TYR A 108 7.08 3.08 -12.72
C TYR A 108 7.20 1.58 -12.51
N ALA A 109 8.41 1.03 -12.52
CA ALA A 109 8.63 -0.38 -12.22
C ALA A 109 8.14 -0.73 -10.82
N ILE A 110 8.47 0.09 -9.82
CA ILE A 110 8.10 -0.17 -8.43
C ILE A 110 6.64 0.23 -8.17
N ASN A 111 6.26 1.48 -8.51
CA ASN A 111 4.97 2.04 -8.10
C ASN A 111 3.77 1.55 -8.93
N VAL A 112 3.98 1.10 -10.17
CA VAL A 112 2.90 0.70 -11.09
C VAL A 112 2.98 -0.79 -11.42
N ARG A 113 4.12 -1.24 -11.95
CA ARG A 113 4.29 -2.66 -12.30
C ARG A 113 4.30 -3.56 -11.07
N GLY A 114 4.88 -3.11 -9.95
CA GLY A 114 4.89 -3.84 -8.68
C GLY A 114 3.49 -4.24 -8.20
N PRO A 115 2.55 -3.30 -7.97
CA PRO A 115 1.16 -3.60 -7.63
C PRO A 115 0.46 -4.56 -8.61
N MET A 116 0.71 -4.45 -9.90
CA MET A 116 0.20 -5.38 -10.90
C MET A 116 0.75 -6.80 -10.65
N ILE A 117 2.06 -6.95 -10.48
CA ILE A 117 2.71 -8.24 -10.25
C ILE A 117 2.21 -8.88 -8.95
N CYS A 118 2.18 -8.12 -7.85
CA CYS A 118 1.70 -8.61 -6.56
C CYS A 118 0.24 -9.08 -6.64
N THR A 119 -0.62 -8.32 -7.32
CA THR A 119 -2.02 -8.71 -7.51
C THR A 119 -2.14 -9.97 -8.38
N GLN A 120 -1.34 -10.08 -9.46
CA GLN A 120 -1.31 -11.28 -10.29
C GLN A 120 -0.86 -12.54 -9.52
N ALA A 121 0.03 -12.40 -8.56
CA ALA A 121 0.50 -13.52 -7.75
C ALA A 121 -0.57 -14.12 -6.82
N VAL A 122 -1.59 -13.33 -6.46
CA VAL A 122 -2.64 -13.72 -5.51
C VAL A 122 -4.05 -13.84 -6.11
N ILE A 123 -4.28 -13.29 -7.30
CA ILE A 123 -5.63 -13.22 -7.88
C ILE A 123 -6.27 -14.59 -8.11
N GLY A 124 -5.46 -15.61 -8.38
CA GLY A 124 -5.94 -16.99 -8.53
C GLY A 124 -6.59 -17.52 -7.25
N ASP A 125 -5.99 -17.25 -6.09
CA ASP A 125 -6.51 -17.63 -4.78
C ASP A 125 -7.83 -16.92 -4.49
N MET A 126 -7.89 -15.61 -4.78
CA MET A 126 -9.10 -14.80 -4.59
C MET A 126 -10.25 -15.28 -5.48
N LYS A 127 -9.98 -15.57 -6.75
CA LYS A 127 -10.99 -16.12 -7.68
C LYS A 127 -11.52 -17.48 -7.23
N ALA A 128 -10.64 -18.37 -6.79
CA ALA A 128 -11.01 -19.69 -6.26
C ALA A 128 -11.85 -19.59 -4.98
N ALA A 129 -11.57 -18.61 -4.14
CA ALA A 129 -12.31 -18.35 -2.91
C ALA A 129 -13.65 -17.61 -3.14
N HIS A 130 -13.91 -17.09 -4.34
CA HIS A 130 -14.99 -16.14 -4.63
C HIS A 130 -15.02 -14.98 -3.64
N TRP A 131 -13.85 -14.57 -3.17
CA TRP A 131 -13.64 -13.49 -2.21
C TRP A 131 -12.22 -12.95 -2.30
N GLY A 132 -12.07 -11.66 -2.31
CA GLY A 132 -10.75 -11.03 -2.27
C GLY A 132 -10.80 -9.54 -2.01
N ARG A 133 -9.67 -8.98 -1.56
CA ARG A 133 -9.49 -7.54 -1.32
C ARG A 133 -8.15 -7.08 -1.88
N VAL A 134 -8.20 -6.20 -2.85
CA VAL A 134 -7.03 -5.49 -3.39
C VAL A 134 -7.07 -4.05 -2.88
N ILE A 135 -6.07 -3.65 -2.11
CA ILE A 135 -5.97 -2.33 -1.50
C ILE A 135 -4.66 -1.70 -1.98
N ASN A 136 -4.78 -0.63 -2.75
CA ASN A 136 -3.62 0.08 -3.27
C ASN A 136 -3.38 1.36 -2.49
N ILE A 137 -2.16 1.57 -2.02
CA ILE A 137 -1.76 2.84 -1.39
C ILE A 137 -1.25 3.76 -2.49
N SER A 138 -2.10 4.71 -2.89
CA SER A 138 -1.73 5.75 -3.85
C SER A 138 -1.13 6.98 -3.17
N SER A 139 -1.56 8.19 -3.51
CA SER A 139 -1.13 9.44 -2.89
C SER A 139 -2.13 10.54 -3.19
N SER A 140 -2.29 11.50 -2.29
CA SER A 140 -3.02 12.74 -2.57
C SER A 140 -2.41 13.53 -3.73
N SER A 141 -1.10 13.39 -3.99
CA SER A 141 -0.44 14.02 -5.13
C SER A 141 -0.94 13.50 -6.50
N ALA A 142 -1.55 12.31 -6.55
CA ALA A 142 -2.24 11.82 -7.75
C ALA A 142 -3.49 12.64 -8.12
N GLN A 143 -4.05 13.37 -7.14
CA GLN A 143 -5.26 14.17 -7.29
C GLN A 143 -4.94 15.65 -7.50
N THR A 144 -3.88 16.16 -6.86
CA THR A 144 -3.53 17.60 -6.86
C THR A 144 -2.32 17.94 -7.71
N GLY A 145 -1.51 16.94 -8.07
CA GLY A 145 -0.13 17.18 -8.48
C GLY A 145 0.75 17.64 -7.32
N ALA A 146 2.05 17.73 -7.55
CA ALA A 146 3.01 18.33 -6.62
C ALA A 146 4.26 18.78 -7.38
N ILE A 147 4.82 19.91 -6.96
CA ILE A 147 6.03 20.49 -7.60
C ILE A 147 7.19 19.51 -7.45
N GLY A 148 7.90 19.26 -8.57
CA GLY A 148 9.04 18.36 -8.64
C GLY A 148 8.70 16.86 -8.47
N MET A 149 7.42 16.48 -8.53
CA MET A 149 6.95 15.11 -8.34
C MET A 149 6.21 14.54 -9.56
N VAL A 150 6.53 14.99 -10.76
CA VAL A 150 5.81 14.58 -11.98
C VAL A 150 5.81 13.06 -12.14
N THR A 151 6.98 12.41 -12.05
CA THR A 151 7.11 10.95 -12.16
C THR A 151 6.34 10.23 -11.07
N TYR A 152 6.47 10.67 -9.83
CA TYR A 152 5.77 10.05 -8.70
C TYR A 152 4.25 10.22 -8.80
N SER A 153 3.78 11.47 -8.99
CA SER A 153 2.34 11.77 -9.03
C SER A 153 1.65 11.05 -10.19
N SER A 154 2.29 11.01 -11.37
CA SER A 154 1.76 10.27 -12.52
C SER A 154 1.73 8.76 -12.29
N SER A 155 2.75 8.19 -11.63
CA SER A 155 2.75 6.77 -11.26
C SER A 155 1.62 6.43 -10.29
N LYS A 156 1.35 7.31 -9.31
CA LYS A 156 0.23 7.12 -8.36
C LYS A 156 -1.14 7.35 -9.02
N GLY A 157 -1.22 8.22 -10.03
CA GLY A 157 -2.40 8.37 -10.90
C GLY A 157 -2.67 7.10 -11.73
N ALA A 158 -1.63 6.47 -12.28
CA ALA A 158 -1.75 5.19 -12.98
C ALA A 158 -2.32 4.09 -12.06
N VAL A 159 -1.89 4.03 -10.80
CA VAL A 159 -2.44 3.08 -9.80
C VAL A 159 -3.92 3.33 -9.55
N VAL A 160 -4.36 4.60 -9.47
CA VAL A 160 -5.80 4.94 -9.30
C VAL A 160 -6.62 4.39 -10.45
N THR A 161 -6.18 4.59 -11.70
CA THR A 161 -6.91 4.09 -12.88
C THR A 161 -6.86 2.57 -12.98
N MET A 162 -5.70 1.97 -12.70
CA MET A 162 -5.54 0.50 -12.66
C MET A 162 -6.51 -0.13 -11.65
N THR A 163 -6.69 0.48 -10.47
CA THR A 163 -7.63 0.01 -9.46
C THR A 163 -9.07 -0.01 -9.96
N ARG A 164 -9.50 1.03 -10.69
CA ARG A 164 -10.84 1.08 -11.28
C ARG A 164 -11.06 -0.04 -12.30
N SER A 165 -10.07 -0.32 -13.14
CA SER A 165 -10.12 -1.44 -14.10
C SER A 165 -10.18 -2.79 -13.39
N MET A 166 -9.36 -3.00 -12.35
CA MET A 166 -9.39 -4.21 -11.52
C MET A 166 -10.76 -4.41 -10.86
N ALA A 167 -11.40 -3.34 -10.38
CA ALA A 167 -12.73 -3.42 -9.76
C ALA A 167 -13.79 -3.92 -10.75
N GLN A 168 -13.74 -3.48 -11.99
CA GLN A 168 -14.66 -3.95 -13.05
C GLN A 168 -14.39 -5.41 -13.42
N GLU A 169 -13.12 -5.77 -13.58
CA GLU A 169 -12.74 -7.12 -14.02
C GLU A 169 -12.96 -8.17 -12.93
N PHE A 170 -12.69 -7.83 -11.66
CA PHE A 170 -12.71 -8.80 -10.57
C PHE A 170 -14.02 -8.85 -9.80
N GLY A 171 -14.88 -7.84 -9.95
CA GLY A 171 -16.19 -7.76 -9.27
C GLY A 171 -17.05 -9.02 -9.40
N PRO A 172 -17.18 -9.65 -10.60
CA PRO A 172 -17.95 -10.89 -10.77
C PRO A 172 -17.47 -12.07 -9.90
N PHE A 173 -16.25 -12.00 -9.37
CA PHE A 173 -15.68 -13.03 -8.48
C PHE A 173 -15.78 -12.66 -6.98
N GLY A 174 -16.56 -11.64 -6.60
CA GLY A 174 -16.67 -11.21 -5.20
C GLY A 174 -15.42 -10.49 -4.67
N ILE A 175 -14.56 -10.01 -5.57
CA ILE A 175 -13.31 -9.32 -5.24
C ILE A 175 -13.51 -7.81 -5.36
N THR A 176 -13.10 -7.07 -4.35
CA THR A 176 -13.08 -5.60 -4.42
C THR A 176 -11.67 -5.07 -4.60
N ALA A 177 -11.53 -3.96 -5.33
CA ALA A 177 -10.26 -3.26 -5.52
C ALA A 177 -10.46 -1.77 -5.23
N ASN A 178 -9.70 -1.22 -4.27
CA ASN A 178 -9.84 0.18 -3.84
C ASN A 178 -8.49 0.85 -3.62
N ASN A 179 -8.49 2.18 -3.65
CA ASN A 179 -7.34 3.03 -3.35
C ASN A 179 -7.50 3.76 -2.03
N ILE A 180 -6.38 3.91 -1.32
CA ILE A 180 -6.23 4.85 -0.23
C ILE A 180 -5.14 5.85 -0.65
N PRO A 181 -5.45 7.13 -0.91
CA PRO A 181 -4.48 8.20 -1.10
C PRO A 181 -4.19 8.88 0.24
N PRO A 182 -3.07 8.58 0.91
CA PRO A 182 -2.65 9.28 2.11
C PRO A 182 -2.37 10.76 1.82
N GLY A 183 -2.59 11.60 2.84
CA GLY A 183 -2.08 12.96 2.90
C GLY A 183 -0.66 13.00 3.49
N SER A 184 -0.38 14.04 4.27
CA SER A 184 0.89 14.16 5.01
C SER A 184 0.87 13.26 6.23
N VAL A 185 1.57 12.12 6.17
CA VAL A 185 1.67 11.12 7.24
C VAL A 185 3.06 11.18 7.87
N MET A 186 3.14 11.32 9.22
CA MET A 186 4.39 11.34 9.99
C MET A 186 5.03 9.95 10.07
N GLY A 187 6.32 9.91 10.47
CA GLY A 187 7.01 8.64 10.78
C GLY A 187 7.15 7.71 9.58
N THR A 188 7.17 8.27 8.38
CA THR A 188 7.52 7.53 7.16
C THR A 188 8.82 8.07 6.59
N ILE A 189 9.66 7.21 6.02
CA ILE A 189 10.91 7.60 5.34
C ILE A 189 10.64 8.72 4.32
N MET A 190 9.52 8.62 3.61
CA MET A 190 9.10 9.59 2.61
C MET A 190 8.74 10.96 3.25
N SER A 191 8.11 10.97 4.42
CA SER A 191 7.76 12.23 5.10
C SER A 191 8.97 12.94 5.70
N GLU A 192 9.95 12.17 6.15
CA GLU A 192 11.22 12.70 6.66
C GLU A 192 12.03 13.35 5.53
N ALA A 193 12.21 12.64 4.41
CA ALA A 193 12.87 13.18 3.23
C ALA A 193 12.20 14.45 2.69
N ASN A 194 10.86 14.53 2.74
CA ASN A 194 10.11 15.73 2.36
C ASN A 194 10.35 16.90 3.31
N ARG A 195 10.39 16.65 4.61
CA ARG A 195 10.63 17.67 5.62
C ARG A 195 12.01 18.29 5.45
N ASP A 196 13.03 17.45 5.30
CA ASP A 196 14.42 17.89 5.12
C ASP A 196 14.60 18.73 3.85
N ARG A 197 13.88 18.37 2.78
CA ARG A 197 13.98 19.07 1.50
C ARG A 197 13.26 20.43 1.49
N PHE A 198 12.05 20.50 1.99
CA PHE A 198 11.21 21.69 1.81
C PHE A 198 11.24 22.64 3.00
N GLN A 199 11.74 22.22 4.16
CA GLN A 199 11.86 23.01 5.39
C GLN A 199 10.59 23.83 5.73
N ILE A 200 9.41 23.31 5.35
CA ILE A 200 8.14 23.98 5.62
C ILE A 200 7.86 23.94 7.11
N PRO A 201 7.66 25.09 7.78
CA PRO A 201 7.29 25.10 9.19
C PRO A 201 6.04 24.26 9.45
N THR A 202 6.06 23.50 10.53
CA THR A 202 4.96 22.57 10.89
C THR A 202 3.62 23.31 10.98
N GLU A 203 3.61 24.52 11.54
CA GLU A 203 2.40 25.34 11.66
C GLU A 203 1.79 25.70 10.30
N VAL A 204 2.63 26.00 9.30
CA VAL A 204 2.20 26.28 7.92
C VAL A 204 1.59 25.04 7.31
N LEU A 205 2.23 23.88 7.46
CA LEU A 205 1.70 22.62 6.96
C LEU A 205 0.36 22.27 7.64
N LEU A 206 0.27 22.40 8.96
CA LEU A 206 -0.96 22.14 9.72
C LEU A 206 -2.09 23.09 9.33
N SER A 207 -1.78 24.36 8.97
CA SER A 207 -2.80 25.31 8.50
C SER A 207 -3.51 24.86 7.22
N THR A 208 -2.85 24.04 6.39
CA THR A 208 -3.41 23.49 5.14
C THR A 208 -4.25 22.22 5.36
N ILE A 209 -4.26 21.66 6.57
CA ILE A 209 -4.98 20.43 6.88
C ILE A 209 -6.20 20.78 7.75
N PRO A 210 -7.45 20.58 7.29
CA PRO A 210 -8.65 20.93 8.06
C PRO A 210 -8.70 20.34 9.47
N VAL A 211 -8.29 19.08 9.66
CA VAL A 211 -8.26 18.44 11.00
C VAL A 211 -7.08 18.89 11.88
N ARG A 212 -6.22 19.82 11.40
CA ARG A 212 -5.14 20.48 12.15
C ARG A 212 -4.11 19.55 12.79
N ARG A 213 -3.96 18.35 12.26
CA ARG A 213 -2.87 17.42 12.61
C ARG A 213 -2.32 16.74 11.38
N LEU A 214 -1.10 16.25 11.47
CA LEU A 214 -0.57 15.30 10.49
C LEU A 214 -1.24 13.94 10.69
N GLY A 215 -1.31 13.17 9.62
CA GLY A 215 -1.73 11.77 9.69
C GLY A 215 -0.66 10.92 10.38
N GLU A 216 -1.10 9.83 10.96
CA GLU A 216 -0.24 8.77 11.49
C GLU A 216 -0.42 7.51 10.63
N PRO A 217 0.57 6.59 10.59
CA PRO A 217 0.42 5.32 9.88
C PRO A 217 -0.85 4.56 10.24
N ASP A 218 -1.30 4.65 11.49
CA ASP A 218 -2.52 4.01 11.98
C ASP A 218 -3.80 4.60 11.38
N ASP A 219 -3.83 5.88 10.98
CA ASP A 219 -4.97 6.45 10.26
C ASP A 219 -5.21 5.71 8.93
N ILE A 220 -4.11 5.39 8.24
CA ILE A 220 -4.17 4.64 6.97
C ILE A 220 -4.49 3.17 7.22
N ALA A 221 -3.88 2.56 8.25
CA ALA A 221 -4.11 1.18 8.62
C ALA A 221 -5.58 0.91 9.03
N ASN A 222 -6.24 1.87 9.68
CA ASN A 222 -7.67 1.78 10.02
C ASN A 222 -8.56 1.73 8.76
N ALA A 223 -8.30 2.57 7.77
CA ALA A 223 -9.01 2.52 6.49
C ALA A 223 -8.73 1.23 5.71
N CYS A 224 -7.46 0.78 5.74
CA CYS A 224 -7.05 -0.49 5.15
C CYS A 224 -7.79 -1.68 5.78
N SER A 225 -7.89 -1.73 7.11
CA SER A 225 -8.63 -2.74 7.88
C SER A 225 -10.11 -2.80 7.46
N TRP A 226 -10.76 -1.63 7.36
CA TRP A 226 -12.15 -1.57 6.91
C TRP A 226 -12.30 -2.09 5.48
N LEU A 227 -11.43 -1.68 4.53
CA LEU A 227 -11.46 -2.17 3.15
C LEU A 227 -11.13 -3.66 3.03
N ALA A 228 -10.38 -4.23 3.96
CA ALA A 228 -10.07 -5.66 4.03
C ALA A 228 -11.22 -6.50 4.63
N SER A 229 -12.24 -5.89 5.19
CA SER A 229 -13.32 -6.55 5.90
C SER A 229 -14.54 -6.89 5.02
N GLU A 230 -15.51 -7.60 5.61
CA GLU A 230 -16.82 -7.84 4.98
C GLU A 230 -17.68 -6.56 4.95
N ALA A 231 -17.46 -5.63 5.89
CA ALA A 231 -18.23 -4.39 5.99
C ALA A 231 -18.08 -3.47 4.78
N SER A 232 -17.04 -3.68 3.96
CA SER A 232 -16.78 -2.94 2.72
C SER A 232 -17.11 -3.73 1.44
N SER A 233 -17.86 -4.82 1.53
CA SER A 233 -18.11 -5.74 0.39
C SER A 233 -18.82 -5.07 -0.82
N TYR A 234 -19.50 -3.94 -0.60
CA TYR A 234 -20.14 -3.16 -1.66
C TYR A 234 -19.32 -1.93 -2.10
N VAL A 235 -18.07 -1.82 -1.65
CA VAL A 235 -17.15 -0.72 -1.98
C VAL A 235 -16.06 -1.24 -2.90
N THR A 236 -16.10 -0.86 -4.16
CA THR A 236 -15.08 -1.23 -5.15
C THR A 236 -14.86 -0.11 -6.17
N GLY A 237 -13.64 0.00 -6.70
CA GLY A 237 -13.24 1.04 -7.66
C GLY A 237 -13.08 2.43 -7.04
N GLN A 238 -13.17 2.55 -5.71
CA GLN A 238 -13.19 3.83 -5.02
C GLN A 238 -11.79 4.31 -4.65
N THR A 239 -11.68 5.62 -4.52
CA THR A 239 -10.51 6.30 -3.97
C THR A 239 -10.92 6.95 -2.66
N ILE A 240 -10.54 6.32 -1.54
CA ILE A 240 -10.94 6.73 -0.18
C ILE A 240 -9.85 7.60 0.42
N GLY A 241 -10.05 8.92 0.37
CA GLY A 241 -9.08 9.90 0.89
C GLY A 241 -8.88 9.81 2.40
N VAL A 242 -7.66 9.51 2.84
CA VAL A 242 -7.25 9.54 4.26
C VAL A 242 -6.17 10.62 4.39
N ASN A 243 -6.61 11.89 4.41
CA ASN A 243 -5.72 13.04 4.21
C ASN A 243 -6.08 14.23 5.12
N GLY A 244 -6.93 14.03 6.13
CA GLY A 244 -7.34 15.08 7.06
C GLY A 244 -8.16 16.20 6.42
N GLY A 245 -8.78 15.96 5.26
CA GLY A 245 -9.57 16.94 4.51
C GLY A 245 -8.71 17.87 3.63
N ARG A 246 -7.40 17.64 3.52
CA ARG A 246 -6.52 18.47 2.70
C ARG A 246 -6.84 18.40 1.20
N VAL A 247 -7.36 17.27 0.76
CA VAL A 247 -7.83 17.07 -0.62
C VAL A 247 -9.25 16.51 -0.55
N VAL A 248 -10.17 17.22 -1.18
CA VAL A 248 -11.58 16.85 -1.32
C VAL A 248 -11.88 16.75 -2.82
N THR A 249 -12.22 15.55 -3.30
CA THR A 249 -12.56 15.26 -4.71
C THR A 249 -13.79 14.38 -4.79
#